data_088067cd7935a810d6feb48519ef039a
#
_entry.id   088067cd7935a810d6feb48519ef039a
#
_cell.length_a   1.000
_cell.length_b   1.000
_cell.length_c   1.000
_cell.angle_alpha   90.00
_cell.angle_beta   90.00
_cell.angle_gamma   90.00
#
_symmetry.space_group_name_H-M   'P 1'
#
loop_
_entity.id
_entity.type
_entity.pdbx_description
1 polymer ?
#
loop_
_entity_poly.entity_id
_entity_poly.type
_entity_poly.pdbx_seq_one_letter_code
_entity_poly.pdbx_strand_id
1 'polypeptide(L)'
;MNIFDRRVLLSGALSGLFFALPAAIAQRTVFSDAPMNGFMLFIIFFAGALAGFAAARPMPMHALMHGAAAGLITFLGPEAVYLIAKREFPNPLALIFGGLMFASLGTIGAYIAVWRDAQDAAKAARS
;
A
#
# COMPACT_ATOMS: atom_id res chain seq x y z
N MET A 1 11.09 -17.91 -14.49
CA MET A 1 10.04 -17.03 -15.00
C MET A 1 9.57 -16.10 -13.89
N ASN A 2 9.72 -14.82 -14.07
CA ASN A 2 9.32 -13.87 -13.02
C ASN A 2 7.84 -13.51 -13.19
N ILE A 3 7.05 -13.88 -12.18
CA ILE A 3 5.64 -13.49 -12.10
C ILE A 3 5.52 -11.98 -11.85
N PHE A 4 6.52 -11.41 -11.16
CA PHE A 4 6.51 -10.01 -10.76
C PHE A 4 7.41 -9.16 -11.64
N ASP A 5 6.90 -8.00 -12.04
CA ASP A 5 7.68 -6.96 -12.72
C ASP A 5 8.18 -5.98 -11.65
N ARG A 6 9.50 -5.91 -11.50
CA ARG A 6 10.13 -5.05 -10.50
C ARG A 6 9.77 -3.58 -10.65
N ARG A 7 9.71 -3.10 -11.89
CA ARG A 7 9.39 -1.70 -12.17
C ARG A 7 7.97 -1.37 -11.72
N VAL A 8 7.04 -2.27 -12.00
CA VAL A 8 5.65 -2.10 -11.61
C VAL A 8 5.50 -2.12 -10.09
N LEU A 9 6.17 -3.08 -9.42
CA LEU A 9 6.14 -3.16 -7.96
C LEU A 9 6.73 -1.92 -7.31
N LEU A 10 7.89 -1.47 -7.80
CA LEU A 10 8.53 -0.28 -7.26
C LEU A 10 7.70 0.97 -7.49
N SER A 11 7.11 1.11 -8.67
CA SER A 11 6.25 2.24 -8.97
C SER A 11 5.03 2.27 -8.06
N GLY A 12 4.37 1.13 -7.88
CA GLY A 12 3.24 1.02 -6.98
C GLY A 12 3.61 1.32 -5.53
N ALA A 13 4.70 0.71 -5.07
CA ALA A 13 5.18 0.90 -3.70
C ALA A 13 5.61 2.36 -3.47
N LEU A 14 6.27 2.99 -4.44
CA LEU A 14 6.66 4.40 -4.33
C LEU A 14 5.43 5.31 -4.23
N SER A 15 4.38 5.02 -4.99
CA SER A 15 3.12 5.75 -4.89
C SER A 15 2.53 5.67 -3.48
N GLY A 16 2.54 4.47 -2.90
CA GLY A 16 2.08 4.27 -1.53
C GLY A 16 2.98 4.96 -0.53
N LEU A 17 4.29 4.78 -0.66
CA LEU A 17 5.28 5.36 0.27
C LEU A 17 5.27 6.88 0.24
N PHE A 18 4.92 7.48 -0.88
CA PHE A 18 4.79 8.94 -0.98
C PHE A 18 3.82 9.49 0.07
N PHE A 19 2.77 8.74 0.39
CA PHE A 19 1.81 9.11 1.44
C PHE A 19 2.14 8.47 2.79
N ALA A 20 2.61 7.21 2.78
CA ALA A 20 2.84 6.46 4.01
C ALA A 20 4.00 7.00 4.82
N LEU A 21 5.10 7.37 4.18
CA LEU A 21 6.28 7.85 4.90
C LEU A 21 6.04 9.18 5.60
N PRO A 22 5.53 10.24 4.93
CA PRO A 22 5.22 11.48 5.63
C PRO A 22 4.20 11.28 6.75
N ALA A 23 3.19 10.45 6.54
CA ALA A 23 2.18 10.20 7.56
C ALA A 23 2.77 9.46 8.76
N ALA A 24 3.64 8.48 8.53
CA ALA A 24 4.31 7.74 9.61
C ALA A 24 5.24 8.65 10.41
N ILE A 25 5.98 9.52 9.74
CA ILE A 25 6.85 10.49 10.41
C ILE A 25 6.00 11.46 11.24
N ALA A 26 4.93 12.01 10.65
CA ALA A 26 4.04 12.93 11.34
C ALA A 26 3.38 12.27 12.56
N GLN A 27 2.98 11.00 12.44
CA GLN A 27 2.38 10.24 13.53
C GLN A 27 3.32 10.13 14.74
N ARG A 28 4.63 10.06 14.49
CA ARG A 28 5.62 9.92 15.55
C ARG A 28 6.18 11.26 16.06
N THR A 29 5.89 12.35 15.38
CA THR A 29 6.44 13.66 15.73
C THR A 29 5.34 14.67 16.05
N VAL A 30 4.74 15.29 15.02
CA VAL A 30 3.82 16.41 15.17
C VAL A 30 2.44 15.94 15.63
N PHE A 31 1.97 14.81 15.12
CA PHE A 31 0.62 14.30 15.38
C PHE A 31 0.66 12.99 16.17
N SER A 32 1.38 13.03 17.30
CA SER A 32 1.50 11.84 18.16
C SER A 32 0.27 11.61 19.04
N ASP A 33 -0.58 12.62 19.22
CA ASP A 33 -1.77 12.53 20.07
C ASP A 33 -3.04 12.30 19.23
N ALA A 34 -3.99 11.57 19.82
CA ALA A 34 -5.30 11.40 19.21
C ALA A 34 -6.06 12.74 19.20
N PRO A 35 -6.93 13.00 18.20
CA PRO A 35 -7.34 12.13 17.09
C PRO A 35 -6.44 12.15 15.87
N MET A 36 -5.46 13.07 15.80
CA MET A 36 -4.60 13.22 14.61
C MET A 36 -3.73 11.99 14.37
N ASN A 37 -3.30 11.31 15.44
CA ASN A 37 -2.56 10.06 15.31
C ASN A 37 -3.37 9.02 14.54
N GLY A 38 -4.66 8.87 14.87
CA GLY A 38 -5.56 7.96 14.18
C GLY A 38 -5.78 8.34 12.73
N PHE A 39 -5.87 9.63 12.44
CA PHE A 39 -6.00 10.13 11.07
C PHE A 39 -4.76 9.78 10.24
N MET A 40 -3.57 9.94 10.82
CA MET A 40 -2.33 9.56 10.15
C MET A 40 -2.28 8.06 9.88
N LEU A 41 -2.74 7.26 10.83
CA LEU A 41 -2.84 5.81 10.65
C LEU A 41 -3.75 5.46 9.49
N PHE A 42 -4.88 6.16 9.36
CA PHE A 42 -5.80 5.96 8.23
C PHE A 42 -5.11 6.26 6.90
N ILE A 43 -4.32 7.33 6.84
CA ILE A 43 -3.56 7.68 5.64
C ILE A 43 -2.56 6.58 5.29
N ILE A 44 -1.89 6.00 6.30
CA ILE A 44 -0.95 4.89 6.09
C ILE A 44 -1.67 3.68 5.50
N PHE A 45 -2.83 3.31 6.00
CA PHE A 45 -3.61 2.21 5.46
C PHE A 45 -4.10 2.50 4.04
N PHE A 46 -4.57 3.72 3.79
CA PHE A 46 -4.97 4.15 2.45
C PHE A 46 -3.81 4.05 1.47
N ALA A 47 -2.59 4.36 1.93
CA ALA A 47 -1.39 4.25 1.09
C ALA A 47 -1.15 2.81 0.63
N GLY A 48 -1.44 1.83 1.47
CA GLY A 48 -1.33 0.42 1.08
C GLY A 48 -2.27 0.07 -0.06
N ALA A 49 -3.52 0.53 0.01
CA ALA A 49 -4.50 0.32 -1.05
C ALA A 49 -4.09 1.06 -2.33
N LEU A 50 -3.58 2.29 -2.19
CA LEU A 50 -3.10 3.08 -3.33
C LEU A 50 -1.93 2.40 -4.03
N ALA A 51 -1.00 1.82 -3.28
CA ALA A 51 0.13 1.08 -3.84
C ALA A 51 -0.36 -0.09 -4.69
N GLY A 52 -1.34 -0.82 -4.18
CA GLY A 52 -1.94 -1.94 -4.91
C GLY A 52 -2.65 -1.48 -6.17
N PHE A 53 -3.41 -0.42 -6.09
CA PHE A 53 -4.11 0.17 -7.24
C PHE A 53 -3.11 0.57 -8.33
N ALA A 54 -2.04 1.27 -7.94
CA ALA A 54 -1.03 1.75 -8.89
C ALA A 54 -0.27 0.59 -9.55
N ALA A 55 0.06 -0.46 -8.78
CA ALA A 55 0.79 -1.61 -9.29
C ALA A 55 -0.08 -2.47 -10.22
N ALA A 56 -1.38 -2.50 -10.01
CA ALA A 56 -2.29 -3.35 -10.78
C ALA A 56 -2.60 -2.79 -12.17
N ARG A 57 -2.64 -1.48 -12.32
CA ARG A 57 -3.06 -0.85 -13.58
C ARG A 57 -2.24 -1.28 -14.79
N PRO A 58 -0.89 -1.26 -14.73
CA PRO A 58 -0.10 -1.68 -15.89
C PRO A 58 0.04 -3.19 -16.05
N MET A 59 -0.43 -4.00 -15.09
CA MET A 59 -0.24 -5.45 -15.10
C MET A 59 -1.53 -6.21 -14.84
N PRO A 60 -2.50 -6.18 -15.80
CA PRO A 60 -3.81 -6.79 -15.56
C PRO A 60 -3.79 -8.31 -15.36
N MET A 61 -2.82 -9.01 -15.93
CA MET A 61 -2.75 -10.49 -15.83
C MET A 61 -2.47 -10.97 -14.40
N HIS A 62 -1.62 -10.27 -13.67
CA HIS A 62 -1.25 -10.63 -12.30
C HIS A 62 -1.50 -9.47 -11.35
N ALA A 63 -2.61 -8.75 -11.61
CA ALA A 63 -2.91 -7.51 -10.90
C ALA A 63 -3.02 -7.70 -9.40
N LEU A 64 -3.74 -8.72 -8.95
CA LEU A 64 -3.95 -8.95 -7.52
C LEU A 64 -2.65 -9.30 -6.81
N MET A 65 -1.80 -10.10 -7.44
CA MET A 65 -0.49 -10.46 -6.88
C MET A 65 0.43 -9.25 -6.79
N HIS A 66 0.47 -8.43 -7.84
CA HIS A 66 1.26 -7.19 -7.84
C HIS A 66 0.73 -6.22 -6.79
N GLY A 67 -0.58 -6.12 -6.65
CA GLY A 67 -1.21 -5.28 -5.64
C GLY A 67 -0.85 -5.71 -4.23
N ALA A 68 -0.95 -7.00 -3.94
CA ALA A 68 -0.59 -7.54 -2.63
C ALA A 68 0.89 -7.29 -2.31
N ALA A 69 1.77 -7.55 -3.28
CA ALA A 69 3.21 -7.35 -3.09
C ALA A 69 3.55 -5.87 -2.90
N ALA A 70 2.96 -4.98 -3.69
CA ALA A 70 3.19 -3.55 -3.56
C ALA A 70 2.70 -3.01 -2.21
N GLY A 71 1.54 -3.48 -1.76
CA GLY A 71 1.03 -3.14 -0.43
C GLY A 71 1.98 -3.58 0.67
N LEU A 72 2.49 -4.80 0.58
CA LEU A 72 3.44 -5.34 1.54
C LEU A 72 4.74 -4.53 1.57
N ILE A 73 5.26 -4.15 0.41
CA ILE A 73 6.45 -3.31 0.34
C ILE A 73 6.17 -1.94 0.97
N THR A 74 5.00 -1.36 0.74
CA THR A 74 4.60 -0.09 1.34
C THR A 74 4.57 -0.19 2.86
N PHE A 75 4.17 -1.33 3.42
CA PHE A 75 4.15 -1.58 4.86
C PHE A 75 5.55 -1.41 5.48
N LEU A 76 6.60 -1.75 4.74
CA LEU A 76 7.97 -1.65 5.25
C LEU A 76 8.37 -0.21 5.56
N GLY A 77 7.78 0.79 4.90
CA GLY A 77 8.07 2.20 5.16
C GLY A 77 7.73 2.62 6.59
N PRO A 78 6.47 2.53 7.01
CA PRO A 78 6.09 2.82 8.40
C PRO A 78 6.83 1.97 9.43
N GLU A 79 7.11 0.70 9.12
CA GLU A 79 7.87 -0.16 10.03
C GLU A 79 9.31 0.31 10.19
N ALA A 80 9.93 0.80 9.11
CA ALA A 80 11.26 1.39 9.19
C ALA A 80 11.25 2.65 10.04
N VAL A 81 10.22 3.50 9.89
CA VAL A 81 10.05 4.69 10.72
C VAL A 81 9.91 4.31 12.20
N TYR A 82 9.11 3.27 12.48
CA TYR A 82 8.95 2.78 13.86
C TYR A 82 10.29 2.33 14.43
N LEU A 83 11.04 1.51 13.68
CA LEU A 83 12.33 0.99 14.11
C LEU A 83 13.31 2.12 14.43
N ILE A 84 13.38 3.13 13.57
CA ILE A 84 14.27 4.27 13.77
C ILE A 84 13.84 5.10 14.96
N ALA A 85 12.54 5.36 15.11
CA ALA A 85 12.00 6.21 16.16
C ALA A 85 12.10 5.55 17.55
N LYS A 86 11.80 4.27 17.64
CA LYS A 86 11.78 3.53 18.92
C LYS A 86 13.08 2.80 19.21
N ARG A 87 13.93 2.60 18.20
CA ARG A 87 15.19 1.86 18.27
C ARG A 87 15.00 0.45 18.83
N GLU A 88 13.89 -0.16 18.52
CA GLU A 88 13.57 -1.54 18.89
C GLU A 88 12.78 -2.21 17.78
N PHE A 89 12.88 -3.54 17.69
CA PHE A 89 12.15 -4.29 16.69
C PHE A 89 10.67 -4.36 17.06
N PRO A 90 9.76 -4.23 16.06
CA PRO A 90 8.34 -4.41 16.30
C PRO A 90 8.02 -5.82 16.81
N ASN A 91 6.89 -5.96 17.49
CA ASN A 91 6.39 -7.25 17.93
C ASN A 91 6.17 -8.15 16.71
N PRO A 92 6.69 -9.43 16.73
CA PRO A 92 6.51 -10.33 15.58
C PRO A 92 5.04 -10.54 15.19
N LEU A 93 4.12 -10.62 16.14
CA LEU A 93 2.69 -10.76 15.83
C LEU A 93 2.17 -9.50 15.12
N ALA A 94 2.59 -8.33 15.55
CA ALA A 94 2.21 -7.07 14.90
C ALA A 94 2.74 -7.00 13.48
N LEU A 95 3.95 -7.50 13.23
CA LEU A 95 4.52 -7.57 11.89
C LEU A 95 3.71 -8.49 10.98
N ILE A 96 3.34 -9.66 11.47
CA ILE A 96 2.57 -10.63 10.70
C ILE A 96 1.19 -10.05 10.36
N PHE A 97 0.47 -9.57 11.36
CA PHE A 97 -0.86 -9.00 11.13
C PHE A 97 -0.83 -7.75 10.27
N GLY A 98 0.14 -6.87 10.51
CA GLY A 98 0.31 -5.66 9.71
C GLY A 98 0.65 -5.99 8.26
N GLY A 99 1.55 -6.93 8.05
CA GLY A 99 1.91 -7.38 6.70
C GLY A 99 0.72 -7.98 5.96
N LEU A 100 -0.05 -8.84 6.63
CA LEU A 100 -1.26 -9.42 6.05
C LEU A 100 -2.30 -8.35 5.73
N MET A 101 -2.47 -7.37 6.62
CA MET A 101 -3.39 -6.27 6.41
C MET A 101 -3.00 -5.44 5.19
N PHE A 102 -1.73 -5.07 5.06
CA PHE A 102 -1.25 -4.28 3.93
C PHE A 102 -1.30 -5.07 2.62
N ALA A 103 -1.00 -6.37 2.67
CA ALA A 103 -1.15 -7.22 1.49
C ALA A 103 -2.63 -7.28 1.07
N SER A 104 -3.54 -7.39 2.03
CA SER A 104 -4.98 -7.38 1.76
C SER A 104 -5.44 -6.05 1.19
N LEU A 105 -4.98 -4.93 1.76
CA LEU A 105 -5.30 -3.60 1.25
C LEU A 105 -4.77 -3.41 -0.16
N GLY A 106 -3.55 -3.88 -0.43
CA GLY A 106 -2.98 -3.85 -1.77
C GLY A 106 -3.80 -4.68 -2.76
N THR A 107 -4.27 -5.83 -2.33
CA THR A 107 -5.14 -6.69 -3.14
C THR A 107 -6.47 -6.00 -3.44
N ILE A 108 -7.06 -5.36 -2.43
CA ILE A 108 -8.31 -4.59 -2.62
C ILE A 108 -8.09 -3.45 -3.60
N GLY A 109 -7.00 -2.71 -3.46
CA GLY A 109 -6.66 -1.63 -4.39
C GLY A 109 -6.50 -2.14 -5.81
N ALA A 110 -5.82 -3.27 -5.97
CA ALA A 110 -5.65 -3.92 -7.27
C ALA A 110 -7.00 -4.36 -7.87
N TYR A 111 -7.87 -4.93 -7.04
CA TYR A 111 -9.20 -5.32 -7.47
C TYR A 111 -10.01 -4.12 -7.99
N ILE A 112 -9.95 -3.01 -7.28
CA ILE A 112 -10.62 -1.77 -7.70
C ILE A 112 -10.07 -1.30 -9.03
N ALA A 113 -8.75 -1.37 -9.25
CA ALA A 113 -8.14 -0.96 -10.50
C ALA A 113 -8.63 -1.82 -11.66
N VAL A 114 -8.65 -3.14 -11.48
CA VAL A 114 -9.12 -4.08 -12.50
C VAL A 114 -10.61 -3.85 -12.80
N TRP A 115 -11.42 -3.69 -11.76
CA TRP A 115 -12.83 -3.43 -11.90
C TRP A 115 -13.09 -2.12 -12.67
N ARG A 116 -12.34 -1.07 -12.34
CA ARG A 116 -12.47 0.24 -12.99
C ARG A 116 -12.08 0.16 -14.46
N ASP A 117 -10.99 -0.56 -14.78
CA ASP A 117 -10.56 -0.73 -16.17
C ASP A 117 -11.61 -1.50 -16.97
N ALA A 118 -12.24 -2.51 -16.36
CA ALA A 118 -13.32 -3.25 -17.00
C ALA A 118 -14.54 -2.36 -17.26
N GLN A 119 -14.88 -1.46 -16.34
CA GLN A 119 -15.96 -0.50 -16.51
C GLN A 119 -15.66 0.46 -17.66
N ASP A 120 -14.45 0.97 -17.74
CA ASP A 120 -14.03 1.87 -18.80
C ASP A 120 -14.09 1.19 -20.17
N ALA A 121 -13.65 -0.07 -20.24
CA ALA A 121 -13.73 -0.86 -21.47
C ALA A 121 -15.19 -1.09 -21.89
N ALA A 122 -16.07 -1.36 -20.95
CA ALA A 122 -17.50 -1.55 -21.23
C ALA A 122 -18.14 -0.25 -21.76
N LYS A 123 -17.77 0.89 -21.21
CA LYS A 123 -18.25 2.18 -21.68
C LYS A 123 -17.76 2.48 -23.10
N ALA A 124 -16.50 2.20 -23.37
CA ALA A 124 -15.93 2.39 -24.70
C ALA A 124 -16.62 1.53 -25.75
N ALA A 125 -17.01 0.30 -25.39
CA ALA A 125 -17.72 -0.61 -26.29
C ALA A 125 -19.14 -0.15 -26.59
N ARG A 126 -19.74 0.66 -25.72
CA ARG A 126 -21.12 1.17 -25.90
C ARG A 126 -21.21 2.46 -26.71
N SER A 127 -20.10 3.16 -26.86
CA SER A 127 -20.08 4.46 -27.55
C SER A 127 -19.84 4.35 -29.05
#